data_1339d393ed029f0fb11c9a2236bb443f
#
_entry.id   1339d393ed029f0fb11c9a2236bb443f
#
_cell.length_a   1.000
_cell.length_b   1.000
_cell.length_c   1.000
_cell.angle_alpha   90.00
_cell.angle_beta   90.00
_cell.angle_gamma   90.00
#
_symmetry.space_group_name_H-M   'P 1'
#
loop_
_entity.id
_entity.type
_entity.pdbx_description
1 polymer ?
#
loop_
_entity_poly.entity_id
_entity_poly.type
_entity_poly.pdbx_seq_one_letter_code
_entity_poly.pdbx_strand_id
1 'polypeptide(L)'
;QGLTAATSLQDKRFGGAPWLSNPVAAMTASSYLLNAKALTGLADAVQADEKTRARIRFAVEQWVAAMSPSNYLALNPEAQQKAIETKGESLAKGIQNLLHDMEQGHVSMTDESVFEVGKNVATTEGAVVYENEIFQLIEYKPLTAKVHERPFLLIPPCINKYYILDLQP
;
A
#
# COMPACT_ATOMS: atom_id res chain seq x y z
N GLN A 1 0.36 -18.00 -38.74
CA GLN A 1 0.58 -16.58 -38.48
C GLN A 1 0.69 -16.44 -37.00
N GLY A 2 1.92 -16.20 -36.53
CA GLY A 2 2.27 -16.15 -35.12
C GLY A 2 1.46 -15.10 -34.36
N LEU A 3 1.03 -15.44 -33.16
CA LEU A 3 0.61 -14.49 -32.14
C LEU A 3 1.81 -13.56 -31.84
N THR A 4 1.96 -12.51 -32.60
CA THR A 4 2.73 -11.33 -32.21
C THR A 4 1.90 -10.54 -31.20
N ALA A 5 1.58 -11.15 -30.08
CA ALA A 5 1.02 -10.47 -28.94
C ALA A 5 2.14 -9.96 -28.03
N ALA A 6 3.10 -9.25 -28.63
CA ALA A 6 3.85 -8.24 -27.89
C ALA A 6 3.04 -6.95 -27.88
N THR A 7 1.75 -7.04 -27.66
CA THR A 7 0.98 -5.89 -27.17
C THR A 7 1.55 -5.62 -25.80
N SER A 8 2.29 -4.54 -25.66
CA SER A 8 2.79 -4.02 -24.37
C SER A 8 1.70 -4.28 -23.34
N LEU A 9 2.01 -5.13 -22.36
CA LEU A 9 1.11 -5.31 -21.22
C LEU A 9 1.07 -3.94 -20.54
N GLN A 10 0.06 -3.14 -20.85
CA GLN A 10 -0.08 -1.77 -20.33
C GLN A 10 -0.34 -1.74 -18.82
N ASP A 11 -0.57 -2.90 -18.24
CA ASP A 11 -0.75 -3.03 -16.81
C ASP A 11 0.62 -3.09 -16.11
N LYS A 12 0.83 -2.15 -15.18
CA LYS A 12 2.09 -2.00 -14.44
C LYS A 12 2.50 -3.27 -13.68
N ARG A 13 1.56 -4.12 -13.31
CA ARG A 13 1.83 -5.39 -12.61
C ARG A 13 2.60 -6.39 -13.44
N PHE A 14 2.55 -6.26 -14.77
CA PHE A 14 3.16 -7.18 -15.74
C PHE A 14 4.17 -6.48 -16.66
N GLY A 15 4.62 -5.28 -16.28
CA GLY A 15 5.54 -4.47 -17.09
C GLY A 15 7.00 -4.86 -16.95
N GLY A 16 7.36 -5.71 -15.99
CA GLY A 16 8.73 -6.14 -15.75
C GLY A 16 9.28 -7.07 -16.83
N ALA A 17 10.61 -7.02 -17.04
CA ALA A 17 11.29 -7.85 -18.05
C ALA A 17 10.98 -9.36 -17.93
N PRO A 18 10.89 -9.98 -16.75
CA PRO A 18 10.56 -11.40 -16.63
C PRO A 18 9.18 -11.77 -17.17
N TRP A 19 8.20 -10.86 -17.10
CA TRP A 19 6.86 -11.08 -17.68
C TRP A 19 6.89 -11.05 -19.21
N LEU A 20 7.73 -10.20 -19.79
CA LEU A 20 7.81 -10.00 -21.24
C LEU A 20 8.71 -11.05 -21.92
N SER A 21 9.76 -11.49 -21.24
CA SER A 21 10.74 -12.45 -21.79
C SER A 21 10.29 -13.91 -21.66
N ASN A 22 9.37 -14.22 -20.75
CA ASN A 22 8.84 -15.57 -20.55
C ASN A 22 7.50 -15.73 -21.28
N PRO A 23 7.41 -16.51 -22.38
CA PRO A 23 6.18 -16.66 -23.15
C PRO A 23 4.99 -17.19 -22.35
N VAL A 24 5.25 -18.07 -21.38
CA VAL A 24 4.19 -18.64 -20.52
C VAL A 24 3.65 -17.58 -19.57
N ALA A 25 4.52 -16.80 -18.95
CA ALA A 25 4.12 -15.70 -18.10
C ALA A 25 3.35 -14.61 -18.86
N ALA A 26 3.84 -14.23 -20.05
CA ALA A 26 3.17 -13.27 -20.92
C ALA A 26 1.76 -13.75 -21.33
N MET A 27 1.62 -15.03 -21.67
CA MET A 27 0.33 -15.62 -22.01
C MET A 27 -0.60 -15.66 -20.79
N THR A 28 -0.10 -16.02 -19.63
CA THR A 28 -0.87 -16.04 -18.37
C THR A 28 -1.37 -14.64 -18.02
N ALA A 29 -0.53 -13.63 -18.09
CA ALA A 29 -0.89 -12.24 -17.86
C ALA A 29 -1.93 -11.74 -18.87
N SER A 30 -1.74 -12.06 -20.17
CA SER A 30 -2.67 -11.69 -21.24
C SER A 30 -4.04 -12.33 -21.06
N SER A 31 -4.09 -13.61 -20.72
CA SER A 31 -5.33 -14.34 -20.46
C SER A 31 -6.06 -13.79 -19.24
N TYR A 32 -5.32 -13.50 -18.18
CA TYR A 32 -5.88 -12.85 -16.98
C TYR A 32 -6.49 -11.49 -17.32
N LEU A 33 -5.79 -10.63 -18.05
CA LEU A 33 -6.28 -9.30 -18.43
C LEU A 33 -7.52 -9.37 -19.31
N LEU A 34 -7.58 -10.34 -20.22
CA LEU A 34 -8.76 -10.59 -21.05
C LEU A 34 -9.96 -11.00 -20.21
N ASN A 35 -9.77 -11.95 -19.29
CA ASN A 35 -10.81 -12.37 -18.35
C ASN A 35 -11.27 -11.25 -17.42
N ALA A 36 -10.33 -10.45 -16.89
CA ALA A 36 -10.63 -9.30 -16.06
C ALA A 36 -11.52 -8.28 -16.81
N LYS A 37 -11.17 -7.97 -18.06
CA LYS A 37 -11.97 -7.10 -18.93
C LYS A 37 -13.36 -7.65 -19.19
N ALA A 38 -13.48 -8.95 -19.45
CA ALA A 38 -14.76 -9.60 -19.67
C ALA A 38 -15.64 -9.55 -18.41
N LEU A 39 -15.10 -9.88 -17.23
CA LEU A 39 -15.82 -9.82 -15.96
C LEU A 39 -16.30 -8.42 -15.62
N THR A 40 -15.42 -7.42 -15.79
CA THR A 40 -15.80 -6.01 -15.58
C THR A 40 -16.90 -5.57 -16.55
N GLY A 41 -16.80 -5.97 -17.83
CA GLY A 41 -17.85 -5.69 -18.81
C GLY A 41 -19.18 -6.35 -18.47
N LEU A 42 -19.18 -7.56 -17.93
CA LEU A 42 -20.40 -8.23 -17.44
C LEU A 42 -20.98 -7.48 -16.22
N ALA A 43 -20.15 -7.03 -15.29
CA ALA A 43 -20.61 -6.26 -14.14
C ALA A 43 -21.24 -4.91 -14.57
N ASP A 44 -20.66 -4.25 -15.56
CA ASP A 44 -21.19 -3.00 -16.11
C ASP A 44 -22.52 -3.19 -16.89
N ALA A 45 -22.76 -4.38 -17.46
CA ALA A 45 -23.97 -4.71 -18.20
C ALA A 45 -25.16 -5.12 -17.30
N VAL A 46 -24.96 -5.27 -16.00
CA VAL A 46 -26.04 -5.66 -15.08
C VAL A 46 -27.13 -4.57 -15.03
N GLN A 47 -28.37 -5.01 -15.23
CA GLN A 47 -29.56 -4.16 -15.11
C GLN A 47 -29.98 -4.07 -13.64
N ALA A 48 -29.57 -3.03 -12.95
CA ALA A 48 -29.90 -2.76 -11.56
C ALA A 48 -29.82 -1.25 -11.26
N ASP A 49 -30.26 -0.84 -10.08
CA ASP A 49 -30.07 0.52 -9.61
C ASP A 49 -28.56 0.86 -9.45
N GLU A 50 -28.23 2.13 -9.42
CA GLU A 50 -26.85 2.62 -9.41
C GLU A 50 -26.03 2.07 -8.22
N LYS A 51 -26.64 2.03 -7.04
CA LYS A 51 -25.99 1.53 -5.83
C LYS A 51 -25.67 0.03 -5.92
N THR A 52 -26.59 -0.76 -6.45
CA THR A 52 -26.40 -2.19 -6.67
C THR A 52 -25.31 -2.44 -7.72
N ARG A 53 -25.33 -1.71 -8.84
CA ARG A 53 -24.27 -1.81 -9.87
C ARG A 53 -22.89 -1.46 -9.30
N ALA A 54 -22.79 -0.38 -8.52
CA ALA A 54 -21.52 0.01 -7.88
C ALA A 54 -20.99 -1.09 -6.95
N ARG A 55 -21.86 -1.76 -6.17
CA ARG A 55 -21.49 -2.88 -5.30
C ARG A 55 -21.02 -4.09 -6.10
N ILE A 56 -21.71 -4.44 -7.18
CA ILE A 56 -21.33 -5.57 -8.04
C ILE A 56 -19.97 -5.27 -8.69
N ARG A 57 -19.81 -4.08 -9.25
CA ARG A 57 -18.55 -3.65 -9.84
C ARG A 57 -17.40 -3.72 -8.85
N PHE A 58 -17.58 -3.17 -7.66
CA PHE A 58 -16.59 -3.24 -6.60
C PHE A 58 -16.21 -4.69 -6.25
N ALA A 59 -17.20 -5.56 -6.06
CA ALA A 59 -16.94 -6.97 -5.75
C ALA A 59 -16.15 -7.67 -6.87
N VAL A 60 -16.49 -7.40 -8.15
CA VAL A 60 -15.76 -7.94 -9.30
C VAL A 60 -14.33 -7.39 -9.36
N GLU A 61 -14.14 -6.10 -9.13
CA GLU A 61 -12.82 -5.47 -9.09
C GLU A 61 -11.94 -6.08 -7.99
N GLN A 62 -12.49 -6.32 -6.79
CA GLN A 62 -11.77 -6.97 -5.69
C GLN A 62 -11.41 -8.42 -6.06
N TRP A 63 -12.33 -9.17 -6.65
CA TRP A 63 -12.07 -10.53 -7.12
C TRP A 63 -10.97 -10.55 -8.18
N VAL A 64 -11.07 -9.70 -9.18
CA VAL A 64 -10.06 -9.56 -10.25
C VAL A 64 -8.70 -9.22 -9.64
N ALA A 65 -8.63 -8.27 -8.73
CA ALA A 65 -7.38 -7.91 -8.06
C ALA A 65 -6.77 -9.08 -7.27
N ALA A 66 -7.59 -9.80 -6.52
CA ALA A 66 -7.15 -10.95 -5.73
C ALA A 66 -6.61 -12.10 -6.61
N MET A 67 -7.22 -12.33 -7.76
CA MET A 67 -6.85 -13.41 -8.69
C MET A 67 -5.70 -13.06 -9.64
N SER A 68 -5.04 -11.91 -9.46
CA SER A 68 -3.91 -11.53 -10.30
C SER A 68 -2.75 -12.53 -10.20
N PRO A 69 -2.22 -13.01 -11.34
CA PRO A 69 -1.06 -13.90 -11.35
C PRO A 69 0.16 -13.35 -10.60
N SER A 70 0.28 -12.03 -10.51
CA SER A 70 1.36 -11.37 -9.76
C SER A 70 1.33 -11.64 -8.25
N ASN A 71 0.18 -12.07 -7.70
CA ASN A 71 0.03 -12.36 -6.28
C ASN A 71 0.52 -13.77 -5.89
N TYR A 72 0.81 -14.63 -6.87
CA TYR A 72 1.11 -16.03 -6.63
C TYR A 72 2.53 -16.35 -7.06
N LEU A 73 3.37 -16.85 -6.14
CA LEU A 73 4.75 -17.22 -6.42
C LEU A 73 4.88 -18.15 -7.63
N ALA A 74 3.98 -19.13 -7.74
CA ALA A 74 4.00 -20.11 -8.84
C ALA A 74 3.74 -19.48 -10.22
N LEU A 75 3.13 -18.30 -10.30
CA LEU A 75 2.75 -17.61 -11.52
C LEU A 75 3.52 -16.31 -11.76
N ASN A 76 4.21 -15.80 -10.73
CA ASN A 76 4.93 -14.54 -10.78
C ASN A 76 6.42 -14.79 -11.12
N PRO A 77 6.87 -14.52 -12.36
CA PRO A 77 8.25 -14.79 -12.78
C PRO A 77 9.27 -13.87 -12.08
N GLU A 78 8.88 -12.68 -11.66
CA GLU A 78 9.76 -11.78 -10.90
C GLU A 78 10.02 -12.32 -9.50
N ALA A 79 8.98 -12.81 -8.82
CA ALA A 79 9.11 -13.44 -7.51
C ALA A 79 9.93 -14.72 -7.58
N GLN A 80 9.73 -15.55 -8.62
CA GLN A 80 10.54 -16.74 -8.87
C GLN A 80 11.99 -16.40 -9.11
N GLN A 81 12.25 -15.42 -9.97
CA GLN A 81 13.62 -14.96 -10.24
C GLN A 81 14.29 -14.47 -8.95
N LYS A 82 13.58 -13.66 -8.15
CA LYS A 82 14.10 -13.18 -6.87
C LYS A 82 14.40 -14.31 -5.89
N ALA A 83 13.54 -15.31 -5.83
CA ALA A 83 13.76 -16.49 -4.97
C ALA A 83 15.02 -17.27 -5.39
N ILE A 84 15.25 -17.42 -6.71
CA ILE A 84 16.46 -18.10 -7.25
C ILE A 84 17.70 -17.25 -6.96
N GLU A 85 17.70 -15.97 -7.28
CA GLU A 85 18.82 -15.05 -7.06
C GLU A 85 19.26 -15.01 -5.59
N THR A 86 18.31 -15.04 -4.68
CA THR A 86 18.56 -15.03 -3.21
C THR A 86 18.72 -16.41 -2.61
N LYS A 87 18.76 -17.48 -3.43
CA LYS A 87 18.84 -18.87 -2.97
C LYS A 87 17.77 -19.22 -1.91
N GLY A 88 16.58 -18.63 -2.05
CA GLY A 88 15.45 -18.83 -1.14
C GLY A 88 15.40 -17.91 0.08
N GLU A 89 16.40 -17.07 0.31
CA GLU A 89 16.44 -16.15 1.46
C GLU A 89 15.23 -15.17 1.46
N SER A 90 14.83 -14.68 0.28
CA SER A 90 13.66 -13.82 0.15
C SER A 90 12.36 -14.48 0.61
N LEU A 91 12.20 -15.79 0.40
CA LEU A 91 11.05 -16.55 0.86
C LEU A 91 11.10 -16.76 2.38
N ALA A 92 12.27 -17.14 2.91
CA ALA A 92 12.47 -17.30 4.35
C ALA A 92 12.13 -16.00 5.10
N LYS A 93 12.61 -14.86 4.60
CA LYS A 93 12.33 -13.55 5.18
C LYS A 93 10.83 -13.17 5.06
N GLY A 94 10.19 -13.50 3.95
CA GLY A 94 8.74 -13.32 3.79
C GLY A 94 7.93 -14.11 4.82
N ILE A 95 8.32 -15.36 5.09
CA ILE A 95 7.68 -16.19 6.12
C ILE A 95 7.90 -15.60 7.51
N GLN A 96 9.11 -15.14 7.83
CA GLN A 96 9.40 -14.49 9.10
C GLN A 96 8.54 -13.25 9.32
N ASN A 97 8.40 -12.39 8.30
CA ASN A 97 7.55 -11.21 8.36
C ASN A 97 6.08 -11.60 8.59
N LEU A 98 5.59 -12.62 7.88
CA LEU A 98 4.22 -13.11 8.05
C LEU A 98 3.97 -13.62 9.48
N LEU A 99 4.88 -14.39 10.03
CA LEU A 99 4.78 -14.87 11.41
C LEU A 99 4.78 -13.72 12.41
N HIS A 100 5.64 -12.73 12.20
CA HIS A 100 5.67 -11.53 13.02
C HIS A 100 4.34 -10.76 12.98
N ASP A 101 3.77 -10.55 11.79
CA ASP A 101 2.46 -9.90 11.64
C ASP A 101 1.33 -10.69 12.31
N MET A 102 1.38 -12.03 12.22
CA MET A 102 0.42 -12.90 12.90
C MET A 102 0.52 -12.79 14.43
N GLU A 103 1.73 -12.70 14.98
CA GLU A 103 1.96 -12.52 16.43
C GLU A 103 1.46 -11.16 16.91
N GLN A 104 1.63 -10.11 16.13
CA GLN A 104 1.14 -8.77 16.44
C GLN A 104 -0.37 -8.60 16.22
N GLY A 105 -0.99 -9.45 15.40
CA GLY A 105 -2.39 -9.36 15.04
C GLY A 105 -2.73 -8.27 14.01
N HIS A 106 -1.73 -7.69 13.36
CA HIS A 106 -1.90 -6.72 12.27
C HIS A 106 -0.72 -6.77 11.30
N VAL A 107 -0.93 -6.28 10.07
CA VAL A 107 0.13 -6.20 9.05
C VAL A 107 1.02 -5.00 9.32
N SER A 108 2.32 -5.25 9.46
CA SER A 108 3.33 -4.20 9.64
C SER A 108 3.63 -3.52 8.30
N MET A 109 3.41 -2.20 8.24
CA MET A 109 3.74 -1.39 7.06
C MET A 109 5.15 -0.78 7.17
N THR A 110 5.66 -0.66 8.37
CA THR A 110 7.01 -0.15 8.69
C THR A 110 7.53 -0.86 9.93
N ASP A 111 8.83 -0.74 10.18
CA ASP A 111 9.41 -1.17 11.45
C ASP A 111 9.09 -0.13 12.54
N GLU A 112 8.02 -0.38 13.30
CA GLU A 112 7.58 0.52 14.36
C GLU A 112 8.53 0.50 15.59
N SER A 113 9.37 -0.53 15.72
CA SER A 113 10.27 -0.67 16.87
C SER A 113 11.38 0.39 16.93
N VAL A 114 11.66 1.03 15.80
CA VAL A 114 12.66 2.10 15.69
C VAL A 114 12.14 3.47 16.12
N PHE A 115 10.83 3.61 16.35
CA PHE A 115 10.19 4.87 16.72
C PHE A 115 9.79 4.87 18.19
N GLU A 116 10.34 5.81 18.95
CA GLU A 116 10.05 5.99 20.38
C GLU A 116 9.62 7.43 20.63
N VAL A 117 8.35 7.61 21.01
CA VAL A 117 7.76 8.93 21.28
C VAL A 117 8.47 9.60 22.44
N GLY A 118 8.84 10.86 22.27
CA GLY A 118 9.61 11.64 23.24
C GLY A 118 11.12 11.39 23.22
N LYS A 119 11.60 10.50 22.32
CA LYS A 119 13.03 10.20 22.16
C LYS A 119 13.55 10.50 20.76
N ASN A 120 12.87 10.03 19.73
CA ASN A 120 13.23 10.28 18.34
C ASN A 120 12.06 10.70 17.46
N VAL A 121 10.85 10.76 18.01
CA VAL A 121 9.66 11.42 17.44
C VAL A 121 8.94 12.18 18.56
N ALA A 122 8.21 13.22 18.24
CA ALA A 122 7.53 14.10 19.18
C ALA A 122 8.52 14.68 20.24
N THR A 123 9.67 15.18 19.76
CA THR A 123 10.77 15.65 20.63
C THR A 123 10.84 17.15 20.74
N THR A 124 10.07 17.91 19.96
CA THR A 124 10.08 19.38 19.99
C THR A 124 9.59 19.88 21.35
N GLU A 125 10.40 20.71 21.99
CA GLU A 125 10.09 21.27 23.30
C GLU A 125 8.83 22.14 23.24
N GLY A 126 7.88 21.90 24.14
CA GLY A 126 6.61 22.62 24.22
C GLY A 126 5.86 22.32 25.49
N ALA A 127 4.69 22.96 25.64
CA ALA A 127 3.82 22.75 26.79
C ALA A 127 2.37 22.61 26.34
N VAL A 128 1.58 21.77 27.02
CA VAL A 128 0.14 21.74 26.87
C VAL A 128 -0.44 22.99 27.52
N VAL A 129 -1.02 23.86 26.69
CA VAL A 129 -1.60 25.15 27.13
C VAL A 129 -3.12 25.11 27.27
N TYR A 130 -3.75 24.09 26.69
CA TYR A 130 -5.18 23.82 26.82
C TYR A 130 -5.46 22.34 26.64
N GLU A 131 -6.42 21.79 27.38
CA GLU A 131 -6.86 20.39 27.31
C GLU A 131 -8.37 20.31 27.51
N ASN A 132 -8.99 19.38 26.77
CA ASN A 132 -10.37 18.93 26.98
C ASN A 132 -10.46 17.42 26.73
N GLU A 133 -11.69 16.85 26.75
CA GLU A 133 -11.92 15.42 26.55
C GLU A 133 -11.50 14.89 25.17
N ILE A 134 -11.30 15.78 24.17
CA ILE A 134 -11.10 15.39 22.77
C ILE A 134 -9.65 15.65 22.33
N PHE A 135 -9.02 16.77 22.78
CA PHE A 135 -7.68 17.15 22.32
C PHE A 135 -6.89 17.93 23.37
N GLN A 136 -5.59 17.94 23.17
CA GLN A 136 -4.64 18.83 23.85
C GLN A 136 -4.08 19.83 22.83
N LEU A 137 -3.98 21.09 23.23
CA LEU A 137 -3.30 22.13 22.46
C LEU A 137 -1.88 22.30 23.00
N ILE A 138 -0.91 22.09 22.12
CA ILE A 138 0.51 22.21 22.47
C ILE A 138 1.05 23.52 21.91
N GLU A 139 1.66 24.31 22.74
CA GLU A 139 2.46 25.47 22.34
C GLU A 139 3.93 25.07 22.30
N TYR A 140 4.51 25.06 21.09
CA TYR A 140 5.92 24.75 20.92
C TYR A 140 6.80 25.92 21.26
N LYS A 141 7.92 25.67 21.93
CA LYS A 141 8.91 26.68 22.28
C LYS A 141 9.54 27.29 21.03
N PRO A 142 9.57 28.63 20.90
CA PRO A 142 10.18 29.26 19.75
C PRO A 142 11.69 28.99 19.68
N LEU A 143 12.19 28.76 18.47
CA LEU A 143 13.62 28.58 18.19
C LEU A 143 14.37 29.90 18.01
N THR A 144 13.66 31.03 17.91
CA THR A 144 14.21 32.37 17.68
C THR A 144 13.84 33.33 18.82
N ALA A 145 14.65 34.33 19.02
CA ALA A 145 14.42 35.35 20.06
C ALA A 145 13.17 36.22 19.83
N LYS A 146 12.67 36.25 18.60
CA LYS A 146 11.46 36.98 18.20
C LYS A 146 10.58 36.04 17.34
N VAL A 147 9.29 36.11 17.60
CA VAL A 147 8.26 35.35 16.84
C VAL A 147 7.21 36.34 16.33
N HIS A 148 6.38 35.88 15.40
CA HIS A 148 5.22 36.65 14.93
C HIS A 148 4.20 36.84 16.07
N GLU A 149 3.56 37.98 16.11
CA GLU A 149 2.50 38.27 17.09
C GLU A 149 1.32 37.34 17.00
N ARG A 150 0.96 36.89 15.74
CA ARG A 150 -0.13 35.94 15.50
C ARG A 150 0.44 34.55 15.47
N PRO A 151 -0.04 33.64 16.33
CA PRO A 151 0.37 32.22 16.29
C PRO A 151 -0.14 31.51 15.05
N PHE A 152 0.58 30.50 14.62
CA PHE A 152 0.15 29.60 13.55
C PHE A 152 -0.41 28.33 14.18
N LEU A 153 -1.69 28.04 13.94
CA LEU A 153 -2.35 26.82 14.42
C LEU A 153 -2.23 25.70 13.39
N LEU A 154 -1.62 24.57 13.80
CA LEU A 154 -1.50 23.37 13.02
C LEU A 154 -2.52 22.34 13.52
N ILE A 155 -3.41 21.87 12.62
CA ILE A 155 -4.42 20.87 12.94
C ILE A 155 -4.14 19.64 12.06
N PRO A 156 -3.60 18.54 12.61
CA PRO A 156 -3.37 17.32 11.84
C PRO A 156 -4.70 16.62 11.52
N PRO A 157 -4.77 15.84 10.44
CA PRO A 157 -5.90 14.97 10.17
C PRO A 157 -6.11 13.97 11.31
N CYS A 158 -7.36 13.73 11.71
CA CYS A 158 -7.71 12.84 12.82
C CYS A 158 -7.34 11.36 12.58
N ILE A 159 -7.04 10.98 11.34
CA ILE A 159 -6.61 9.61 10.97
C ILE A 159 -5.10 9.39 11.20
N ASN A 160 -4.33 10.43 11.42
CA ASN A 160 -2.89 10.33 11.62
C ASN A 160 -2.55 10.21 13.12
N LYS A 161 -1.34 9.70 13.39
CA LYS A 161 -0.79 9.73 14.74
C LYS A 161 -0.67 11.18 15.20
N TYR A 162 -0.89 11.45 16.49
CA TYR A 162 -0.87 12.80 17.06
C TYR A 162 0.46 13.57 16.83
N TYR A 163 1.57 12.85 16.66
CA TYR A 163 2.90 13.39 16.42
C TYR A 163 3.27 13.54 14.94
N ILE A 164 2.30 13.41 14.00
CA ILE A 164 2.59 13.47 12.54
C ILE A 164 3.26 14.78 12.09
N LEU A 165 3.11 15.85 12.85
CA LEU A 165 3.73 17.16 12.59
C LEU A 165 5.07 17.35 13.33
N ASP A 166 5.52 16.36 14.07
CA ASP A 166 6.74 16.37 14.89
C ASP A 166 7.48 15.04 14.78
N LEU A 167 7.90 14.71 13.54
CA LEU A 167 8.53 13.43 13.20
C LEU A 167 10.05 13.46 13.34
N GLN A 168 10.66 14.62 13.38
CA GLN A 168 12.11 14.80 13.51
C GLN A 168 12.43 16.00 14.38
N PRO A 169 13.58 15.97 15.07
CA PRO A 169 14.10 17.13 15.78
C PRO A 169 14.54 18.26 14.85
#